data_cdab137bf291a7bc7205ff79751204e7
#
_entry.id   cdab137bf291a7bc7205ff79751204e7
#
_cell.length_a   1.000
_cell.length_b   1.000
_cell.length_c   1.000
_cell.angle_alpha   90.00
_cell.angle_beta   90.00
_cell.angle_gamma   90.00
#
_symmetry.space_group_name_H-M   'P 1'
#
loop_
_entity.id
_entity.type
_entity.pdbx_description
1 polymer ?
#
loop_
_entity_poly.entity_id
_entity_poly.type
_entity_poly.pdbx_seq_one_letter_code
_entity_poly.pdbx_strand_id
1 'polypeptide(L)'
;MLLDKYLPRIEFDSYEDFKQNYRVNVPETFNFGFDIVDEWAKQEPEKKALVWCDDDGNERTFTFTEISRLSNQTANYFQHLGIRKGTVVMLILRRRWEYWVCAVALHKIGAILIPGSLQLSKKDLVYRGNSAGIHTMICVDDAYVIEQVEAAQSEVPSI
;
A
#
# COMPACT_ATOMS: atom_id res chain seq x y z
N MET A 1 -15.42 2.20 -19.31
CA MET A 1 -14.37 2.70 -18.36
C MET A 1 -14.08 1.62 -17.32
N LEU A 2 -12.91 1.70 -16.64
CA LEU A 2 -12.58 0.72 -15.58
C LEU A 2 -13.62 0.72 -14.44
N LEU A 3 -14.17 1.89 -14.13
CA LEU A 3 -15.20 2.03 -13.09
C LEU A 3 -16.48 1.26 -13.40
N ASP A 4 -16.88 1.16 -14.65
CA ASP A 4 -18.14 0.48 -15.04
C ASP A 4 -18.13 -1.01 -14.68
N LYS A 5 -16.92 -1.60 -14.55
CA LYS A 5 -16.74 -2.98 -14.09
C LYS A 5 -17.19 -3.19 -12.65
N TYR A 6 -17.02 -2.14 -11.81
CA TYR A 6 -17.26 -2.22 -10.36
C TYR A 6 -18.46 -1.42 -9.90
N LEU A 7 -18.82 -0.36 -10.63
CA LEU A 7 -19.90 0.56 -10.29
C LEU A 7 -20.96 0.52 -11.39
N PRO A 8 -22.02 -0.29 -11.23
CA PRO A 8 -23.06 -0.42 -12.24
C PRO A 8 -23.87 0.87 -12.45
N ARG A 9 -23.84 1.77 -11.48
CA ARG A 9 -24.44 3.09 -11.54
C ARG A 9 -23.59 4.10 -10.79
N ILE A 10 -23.29 5.25 -11.40
CA ILE A 10 -22.47 6.34 -10.82
C ILE A 10 -23.23 7.65 -10.67
N GLU A 11 -24.38 7.81 -11.30
CA GLU A 11 -25.23 9.00 -11.22
C GLU A 11 -26.53 8.67 -10.50
N PHE A 12 -26.95 9.54 -9.59
CA PHE A 12 -28.12 9.37 -8.73
C PHE A 12 -28.94 10.68 -8.69
N ASP A 13 -30.27 10.55 -8.69
CA ASP A 13 -31.18 11.70 -8.72
C ASP A 13 -31.28 12.43 -7.38
N SER A 14 -30.94 11.75 -6.27
CA SER A 14 -30.96 12.31 -4.92
C SER A 14 -30.05 11.52 -3.97
N TYR A 15 -29.82 12.05 -2.77
CA TYR A 15 -29.13 11.33 -1.71
C TYR A 15 -29.84 10.04 -1.30
N GLU A 16 -31.18 10.06 -1.23
CA GLU A 16 -31.96 8.85 -0.88
C GLU A 16 -31.85 7.78 -1.97
N ASP A 17 -31.85 8.19 -3.24
CA ASP A 17 -31.62 7.29 -4.37
C ASP A 17 -30.19 6.68 -4.30
N PHE A 18 -29.16 7.51 -4.04
CA PHE A 18 -27.80 7.02 -3.82
C PHE A 18 -27.73 6.00 -2.68
N LYS A 19 -28.29 6.35 -1.52
CA LYS A 19 -28.28 5.48 -0.33
C LYS A 19 -28.93 4.12 -0.56
N GLN A 20 -30.00 4.08 -1.33
CA GLN A 20 -30.76 2.87 -1.61
C GLN A 20 -30.11 2.03 -2.72
N ASN A 21 -29.56 2.67 -3.74
CA ASN A 21 -29.17 2.03 -5.00
C ASN A 21 -27.66 1.96 -5.28
N TYR A 22 -26.82 2.67 -4.48
CA TYR A 22 -25.37 2.55 -4.63
C TYR A 22 -24.92 1.10 -4.34
N ARG A 23 -24.24 0.52 -5.29
CA ARG A 23 -23.68 -0.84 -5.16
C ARG A 23 -22.27 -0.85 -5.75
N VAL A 24 -21.40 -1.62 -5.13
CA VAL A 24 -20.07 -1.91 -5.65
C VAL A 24 -19.99 -3.41 -5.90
N ASN A 25 -19.74 -3.79 -7.14
CA ASN A 25 -19.51 -5.18 -7.51
C ASN A 25 -18.04 -5.53 -7.31
N VAL A 26 -17.74 -6.22 -6.22
CA VAL A 26 -16.37 -6.66 -5.93
C VAL A 26 -16.26 -8.14 -6.24
N PRO A 27 -15.44 -8.55 -7.23
CA PRO A 27 -15.19 -9.97 -7.49
C PRO A 27 -14.56 -10.66 -6.27
N GLU A 28 -14.86 -11.94 -6.07
CA GLU A 28 -14.31 -12.73 -4.96
C GLU A 28 -12.77 -12.73 -4.95
N THR A 29 -12.16 -12.69 -6.12
CA THR A 29 -10.71 -12.71 -6.31
C THR A 29 -10.12 -11.30 -6.54
N PHE A 30 -10.85 -10.24 -6.14
CA PHE A 30 -10.38 -8.86 -6.34
C PHE A 30 -9.02 -8.61 -5.70
N ASN A 31 -8.11 -7.99 -6.48
CA ASN A 31 -6.81 -7.55 -6.02
C ASN A 31 -6.52 -6.15 -6.58
N PHE A 32 -6.43 -5.16 -5.71
CA PHE A 32 -6.20 -3.76 -6.10
C PHE A 32 -5.00 -3.57 -7.03
N GLY A 33 -3.90 -4.28 -6.78
CA GLY A 33 -2.69 -4.17 -7.60
C GLY A 33 -2.91 -4.64 -9.04
N PHE A 34 -3.63 -5.74 -9.24
CA PHE A 34 -3.90 -6.30 -10.55
C PHE A 34 -5.14 -5.69 -11.21
N ASP A 35 -6.25 -5.61 -10.47
CA ASP A 35 -7.54 -5.23 -11.03
C ASP A 35 -7.69 -3.71 -11.25
N ILE A 36 -6.90 -2.90 -10.56
CA ILE A 36 -6.92 -1.44 -10.70
C ILE A 36 -5.62 -0.92 -11.31
N VAL A 37 -4.48 -1.14 -10.63
CA VAL A 37 -3.21 -0.51 -11.05
C VAL A 37 -2.74 -1.08 -12.39
N ASP A 38 -2.68 -2.40 -12.54
CA ASP A 38 -2.21 -3.02 -13.77
C ASP A 38 -3.25 -2.87 -14.90
N GLU A 39 -4.52 -2.81 -14.58
CA GLU A 39 -5.56 -2.58 -15.58
C GLU A 39 -5.50 -1.16 -16.15
N TRP A 40 -5.27 -0.13 -15.32
CA TRP A 40 -4.99 1.21 -15.81
C TRP A 40 -3.70 1.27 -16.66
N ALA A 41 -2.66 0.55 -16.25
CA ALA A 41 -1.43 0.47 -17.03
C ALA A 41 -1.63 -0.13 -18.44
N LYS A 42 -2.62 -1.02 -18.60
CA LYS A 42 -2.99 -1.59 -19.91
C LYS A 42 -3.87 -0.65 -20.73
N GLN A 43 -4.89 -0.02 -20.10
CA GLN A 43 -5.86 0.81 -20.81
C GLN A 43 -5.31 2.18 -21.20
N GLU A 44 -4.56 2.81 -20.28
CA GLU A 44 -3.99 4.15 -20.47
C GLU A 44 -2.55 4.18 -19.92
N PRO A 45 -1.56 3.62 -20.65
CA PRO A 45 -0.19 3.44 -20.16
C PRO A 45 0.48 4.71 -19.65
N GLU A 46 0.21 5.85 -20.31
CA GLU A 46 0.81 7.15 -20.00
C GLU A 46 0.00 7.97 -18.98
N LYS A 47 -1.11 7.44 -18.48
CA LYS A 47 -1.92 8.12 -17.47
C LYS A 47 -1.12 8.28 -16.19
N LYS A 48 -1.15 9.50 -15.64
CA LYS A 48 -0.51 9.83 -14.37
C LYS A 48 -1.18 9.04 -13.23
N ALA A 49 -0.39 8.27 -12.49
CA ALA A 49 -0.82 7.49 -11.34
C ALA A 49 -0.47 8.18 -10.02
N LEU A 50 0.72 8.82 -9.95
CA LEU A 50 1.22 9.47 -8.76
C LEU A 50 2.05 10.70 -9.17
N VAL A 51 1.79 11.82 -8.51
CA VAL A 51 2.66 12.99 -8.51
C VAL A 51 3.21 13.14 -7.10
N TRP A 52 4.51 13.08 -6.97
CA TRP A 52 5.21 13.24 -5.70
C TRP A 52 6.06 14.50 -5.72
N CYS A 53 6.09 15.21 -4.59
CA CYS A 53 6.99 16.33 -4.35
C CYS A 53 7.51 16.29 -2.91
N ASP A 54 8.68 16.86 -2.67
CA ASP A 54 9.26 17.05 -1.34
C ASP A 54 9.36 18.53 -0.94
N ASP A 55 9.85 18.75 0.28
CA ASP A 55 10.00 20.10 0.85
C ASP A 55 11.17 20.88 0.20
N ASP A 56 12.06 20.20 -0.54
CA ASP A 56 13.19 20.78 -1.27
C ASP A 56 12.81 21.18 -2.71
N GLY A 57 11.57 20.96 -3.10
CA GLY A 57 11.05 21.28 -4.44
C GLY A 57 11.36 20.24 -5.51
N ASN A 58 11.83 19.05 -5.13
CA ASN A 58 11.93 17.95 -6.07
C ASN A 58 10.56 17.40 -6.41
N GLU A 59 10.32 17.13 -7.69
CA GLU A 59 9.07 16.56 -8.18
C GLU A 59 9.32 15.30 -9.00
N ARG A 60 8.42 14.35 -8.88
CA ARG A 60 8.41 13.15 -9.72
C ARG A 60 6.99 12.73 -10.05
N THR A 61 6.72 12.57 -11.33
CA THR A 61 5.46 12.00 -11.83
C THR A 61 5.70 10.55 -12.25
N PHE A 62 4.80 9.68 -11.87
CA PHE A 62 4.79 8.28 -12.28
C PHE A 62 3.52 7.98 -13.07
N THR A 63 3.66 7.25 -14.17
CA THR A 63 2.53 6.67 -14.89
C THR A 63 2.04 5.38 -14.24
N PHE A 64 0.85 4.91 -14.61
CA PHE A 64 0.38 3.59 -14.15
C PHE A 64 1.28 2.47 -14.63
N THR A 65 1.88 2.58 -15.83
CA THR A 65 2.88 1.62 -16.33
C THR A 65 4.11 1.56 -15.42
N GLU A 66 4.62 2.70 -14.99
CA GLU A 66 5.78 2.75 -14.09
C GLU A 66 5.45 2.16 -12.71
N ILE A 67 4.29 2.52 -12.13
CA ILE A 67 3.86 1.94 -10.84
C ILE A 67 3.66 0.43 -10.96
N SER A 68 3.03 -0.05 -12.03
CA SER A 68 2.88 -1.49 -12.31
C SER A 68 4.22 -2.20 -12.34
N ARG A 69 5.18 -1.69 -13.13
CA ARG A 69 6.53 -2.27 -13.25
C ARG A 69 7.28 -2.25 -11.92
N LEU A 70 7.33 -1.11 -11.24
CA LEU A 70 8.04 -0.96 -9.96
C LEU A 70 7.42 -1.85 -8.89
N SER A 71 6.10 -1.91 -8.79
CA SER A 71 5.43 -2.76 -7.82
C SER A 71 5.62 -4.25 -8.10
N ASN A 72 5.73 -4.68 -9.37
CA ASN A 72 6.09 -6.06 -9.72
C ASN A 72 7.51 -6.41 -9.27
N GLN A 73 8.48 -5.53 -9.51
CA GLN A 73 9.86 -5.72 -9.04
C GLN A 73 9.92 -5.80 -7.52
N THR A 74 9.23 -4.90 -6.83
CA THR A 74 9.16 -4.88 -5.37
C THR A 74 8.44 -6.10 -4.81
N ALA A 75 7.37 -6.57 -5.44
CA ALA A 75 6.66 -7.78 -5.06
C ALA A 75 7.57 -9.02 -5.15
N ASN A 76 8.34 -9.16 -6.23
CA ASN A 76 9.32 -10.23 -6.39
C ASN A 76 10.41 -10.18 -5.30
N TYR A 77 10.90 -8.98 -4.99
CA TYR A 77 11.88 -8.79 -3.91
C TYR A 77 11.28 -9.17 -2.55
N PHE A 78 10.06 -8.74 -2.24
CA PHE A 78 9.39 -9.12 -1.00
C PHE A 78 9.16 -10.63 -0.89
N GLN A 79 8.80 -11.28 -1.99
CA GLN A 79 8.69 -12.73 -2.03
C GLN A 79 10.03 -13.43 -1.79
N HIS A 80 11.14 -12.87 -2.30
CA HIS A 80 12.49 -13.37 -2.02
C HIS A 80 12.84 -13.26 -0.54
N LEU A 81 12.40 -12.19 0.14
CA LEU A 81 12.53 -12.02 1.60
C LEU A 81 11.59 -12.88 2.43
N GLY A 82 10.78 -13.74 1.81
CA GLY A 82 9.86 -14.63 2.53
C GLY A 82 8.46 -14.05 2.78
N ILE A 83 8.17 -12.81 2.38
CA ILE A 83 6.85 -12.20 2.52
C ILE A 83 5.86 -12.91 1.57
N ARG A 84 4.72 -13.36 2.10
CA ARG A 84 3.71 -14.14 1.40
C ARG A 84 2.31 -13.62 1.69
N LYS A 85 1.31 -14.22 1.06
CA LYS A 85 -0.10 -13.95 1.38
C LYS A 85 -0.37 -14.11 2.87
N GLY A 86 -0.97 -13.10 3.48
CA GLY A 86 -1.28 -13.06 4.91
C GLY A 86 -0.12 -12.58 5.81
N THR A 87 1.12 -12.44 5.29
CA THR A 87 2.21 -11.84 6.07
C THR A 87 1.87 -10.39 6.40
N VAL A 88 1.98 -10.02 7.68
CA VAL A 88 1.70 -8.67 8.15
C VAL A 88 2.97 -7.83 8.08
N VAL A 89 2.92 -6.73 7.32
CA VAL A 89 4.07 -5.85 7.06
C VAL A 89 3.72 -4.42 7.46
N MET A 90 4.53 -3.81 8.33
CA MET A 90 4.41 -2.39 8.67
C MET A 90 5.33 -1.54 7.78
N LEU A 91 4.77 -0.48 7.18
CA LEU A 91 5.53 0.51 6.42
C LEU A 91 5.65 1.81 7.19
N ILE A 92 6.88 2.23 7.54
CA ILE A 92 7.22 3.49 8.21
C ILE A 92 8.04 4.33 7.23
N LEU A 93 7.45 4.74 6.11
CA LEU A 93 8.15 5.33 4.96
C LEU A 93 7.87 6.83 4.77
N ARG A 94 7.24 7.51 5.74
CA ARG A 94 6.89 8.94 5.60
C ARG A 94 6.09 9.19 4.31
N ARG A 95 6.26 10.37 3.70
CA ARG A 95 5.62 10.76 2.43
C ARG A 95 6.48 10.45 1.21
N ARG A 96 7.22 9.35 1.23
CA ARG A 96 8.05 8.92 0.12
C ARG A 96 7.21 8.24 -0.96
N TRP A 97 7.57 8.40 -2.22
CA TRP A 97 6.90 7.72 -3.33
C TRP A 97 7.02 6.19 -3.25
N GLU A 98 8.11 5.69 -2.65
CA GLU A 98 8.35 4.27 -2.40
C GLU A 98 7.25 3.63 -1.54
N TYR A 99 6.58 4.41 -0.67
CA TYR A 99 5.45 3.93 0.12
C TYR A 99 4.35 3.35 -0.79
N TRP A 100 4.00 4.07 -1.84
CA TRP A 100 2.94 3.67 -2.77
C TRP A 100 3.33 2.45 -3.59
N VAL A 101 4.57 2.36 -4.03
CA VAL A 101 5.11 1.19 -4.73
C VAL A 101 5.10 -0.04 -3.83
N CYS A 102 5.57 0.09 -2.58
CA CYS A 102 5.53 -0.99 -1.59
C CYS A 102 4.09 -1.41 -1.27
N ALA A 103 3.16 -0.46 -1.10
CA ALA A 103 1.76 -0.75 -0.82
C ALA A 103 1.13 -1.57 -1.95
N VAL A 104 1.30 -1.16 -3.20
CA VAL A 104 0.79 -1.92 -4.36
C VAL A 104 1.44 -3.29 -4.45
N ALA A 105 2.75 -3.40 -4.19
CA ALA A 105 3.47 -4.67 -4.18
C ALA A 105 2.91 -5.64 -3.12
N LEU A 106 2.66 -5.14 -1.90
CA LEU A 106 2.06 -5.94 -0.83
C LEU A 106 0.65 -6.40 -1.19
N HIS A 107 -0.17 -5.52 -1.79
CA HIS A 107 -1.50 -5.92 -2.30
C HIS A 107 -1.39 -7.03 -3.35
N LYS A 108 -0.45 -6.92 -4.32
CA LYS A 108 -0.27 -7.95 -5.36
C LYS A 108 0.02 -9.34 -4.79
N ILE A 109 0.85 -9.43 -3.77
CA ILE A 109 1.18 -10.72 -3.13
C ILE A 109 0.18 -11.14 -2.04
N GLY A 110 -0.82 -10.32 -1.75
CA GLY A 110 -1.84 -10.60 -0.73
C GLY A 110 -1.33 -10.49 0.71
N ALA A 111 -0.25 -9.74 0.94
CA ALA A 111 0.23 -9.40 2.27
C ALA A 111 -0.65 -8.32 2.92
N ILE A 112 -0.60 -8.23 4.24
CA ILE A 112 -1.38 -7.26 5.02
C ILE A 112 -0.49 -6.06 5.32
N LEU A 113 -0.85 -4.90 4.79
CA LEU A 113 -0.15 -3.64 5.02
C LEU A 113 -0.66 -2.94 6.27
N ILE A 114 0.25 -2.53 7.15
CA ILE A 114 -0.02 -1.62 8.27
C ILE A 114 0.79 -0.32 8.07
N PRO A 115 0.13 0.83 7.92
CA PRO A 115 0.84 2.11 7.87
C PRO A 115 1.37 2.50 9.25
N GLY A 116 2.62 2.92 9.31
CA GLY A 116 3.29 3.41 10.51
C GLY A 116 3.71 4.88 10.39
N SER A 117 3.57 5.63 11.49
CA SER A 117 4.10 6.99 11.61
C SER A 117 5.57 6.96 12.02
N LEU A 118 6.34 7.98 11.60
CA LEU A 118 7.72 8.20 12.08
C LEU A 118 7.81 8.50 13.58
N GLN A 119 6.71 8.92 14.20
CA GLN A 119 6.66 9.31 15.61
C GLN A 119 6.40 8.13 16.56
N LEU A 120 6.29 6.90 16.01
CA LEU A 120 6.07 5.73 16.85
C LEU A 120 7.27 5.47 17.73
N SER A 121 7.03 5.41 19.04
CA SER A 121 8.02 5.01 20.03
C SER A 121 8.17 3.48 20.07
N LYS A 122 9.26 3.00 20.69
CA LYS A 122 9.44 1.57 20.99
C LYS A 122 8.16 0.94 21.56
N LYS A 123 7.54 1.59 22.57
CA LYS A 123 6.31 1.11 23.21
C LYS A 123 5.16 0.93 22.23
N ASP A 124 4.99 1.90 21.32
CA ASP A 124 3.94 1.85 20.30
C ASP A 124 4.20 0.72 19.30
N LEU A 125 5.45 0.53 18.90
CA LEU A 125 5.86 -0.54 17.98
C LEU A 125 5.67 -1.92 18.60
N VAL A 126 6.06 -2.10 19.87
CA VAL A 126 5.84 -3.35 20.60
C VAL A 126 4.35 -3.65 20.73
N TYR A 127 3.53 -2.67 21.11
CA TYR A 127 2.09 -2.85 21.21
C TYR A 127 1.46 -3.25 19.87
N ARG A 128 1.78 -2.51 18.81
CA ARG A 128 1.23 -2.78 17.45
C ARG A 128 1.76 -4.09 16.88
N GLY A 129 3.05 -4.36 17.10
CA GLY A 129 3.71 -5.58 16.66
C GLY A 129 3.01 -6.83 17.21
N ASN A 130 2.81 -6.86 18.53
CA ASN A 130 2.16 -7.98 19.19
C ASN A 130 0.66 -8.05 18.91
N SER A 131 -0.05 -6.91 18.86
CA SER A 131 -1.50 -6.89 18.62
C SER A 131 -1.88 -7.33 17.22
N ALA A 132 -1.06 -7.01 16.21
CA ALA A 132 -1.32 -7.32 14.81
C ALA A 132 -0.49 -8.50 14.27
N GLY A 133 0.43 -9.06 15.06
CA GLY A 133 1.34 -10.11 14.60
C GLY A 133 2.22 -9.63 13.45
N ILE A 134 2.84 -8.45 13.60
CA ILE A 134 3.69 -7.88 12.56
C ILE A 134 4.93 -8.76 12.40
N HIS A 135 5.15 -9.22 11.18
CA HIS A 135 6.27 -10.08 10.81
C HIS A 135 7.47 -9.30 10.25
N THR A 136 7.22 -8.17 9.63
CA THR A 136 8.26 -7.37 8.97
C THR A 136 7.95 -5.88 9.13
N MET A 137 8.97 -5.09 9.47
CA MET A 137 8.91 -3.64 9.43
C MET A 137 9.86 -3.10 8.37
N ILE A 138 9.35 -2.23 7.51
CA ILE A 138 10.11 -1.53 6.47
C ILE A 138 10.07 -0.05 6.84
N CYS A 139 11.22 0.54 7.11
CA CYS A 139 11.31 1.91 7.58
C CYS A 139 12.26 2.76 6.72
N VAL A 140 12.17 4.07 6.89
CA VAL A 140 13.12 5.03 6.33
C VAL A 140 14.48 4.89 7.04
N ASP A 141 15.55 5.31 6.36
CA ASP A 141 16.87 5.51 6.92
C ASP A 141 16.90 6.82 7.73
N ASP A 142 16.33 6.75 8.94
CA ASP A 142 16.24 7.82 9.91
C ASP A 142 16.68 7.28 11.27
N ALA A 143 17.65 7.94 11.91
CA ALA A 143 18.30 7.44 13.11
C ALA A 143 17.31 7.16 14.25
N TYR A 144 16.32 8.03 14.46
CA TYR A 144 15.30 7.82 15.49
C TYR A 144 14.43 6.61 15.18
N VAL A 145 13.95 6.50 13.92
CA VAL A 145 13.07 5.39 13.52
C VAL A 145 13.79 4.05 13.64
N ILE A 146 15.05 3.99 13.17
CA ILE A 146 15.88 2.78 13.27
C ILE A 146 16.06 2.39 14.74
N GLU A 147 16.45 3.33 15.61
CA GLU A 147 16.61 3.06 17.04
C GLU A 147 15.33 2.50 17.69
N GLN A 148 14.15 3.08 17.38
CA GLN A 148 12.90 2.60 17.94
C GLN A 148 12.53 1.19 17.42
N VAL A 149 12.75 0.92 16.12
CA VAL A 149 12.47 -0.39 15.50
C VAL A 149 13.39 -1.46 16.08
N GLU A 150 14.70 -1.21 16.14
CA GLU A 150 15.68 -2.14 16.70
C GLU A 150 15.41 -2.43 18.19
N ALA A 151 15.10 -1.38 18.97
CA ALA A 151 14.75 -1.53 20.38
C ALA A 151 13.46 -2.33 20.61
N ALA A 152 12.52 -2.32 19.66
CA ALA A 152 11.26 -3.07 19.75
C ALA A 152 11.43 -4.55 19.38
N GLN A 153 12.42 -4.90 18.56
CA GLN A 153 12.57 -6.24 17.96
C GLN A 153 12.58 -7.36 19.00
N SER A 154 13.29 -7.21 20.12
CA SER A 154 13.38 -8.24 21.14
C SER A 154 12.06 -8.51 21.89
N GLU A 155 11.10 -7.60 21.80
CA GLU A 155 9.79 -7.68 22.47
C GLU A 155 8.64 -8.00 21.51
N VAL A 156 8.94 -8.21 20.21
CA VAL A 156 7.98 -8.61 19.17
C VAL A 156 8.45 -9.91 18.51
N PRO A 157 8.10 -11.07 19.08
CA PRO A 157 8.63 -12.36 18.65
C PRO A 157 8.30 -12.78 17.21
N SER A 158 7.37 -12.07 16.56
CA SER A 158 6.96 -12.34 15.18
C SER A 158 7.85 -11.68 14.11
N ILE A 159 8.77 -10.77 14.51
CA ILE A 159 9.70 -10.07 13.61
C ILE A 159 10.98 -10.85 13.41
#